data_08faf548420b853dc460e9015c2012f3
#
_entry.id   08faf548420b853dc460e9015c2012f3
#
_cell.length_a   1.000
_cell.length_b   1.000
_cell.length_c   1.000
_cell.angle_alpha   90.00
_cell.angle_beta   90.00
_cell.angle_gamma   90.00
#
_symmetry.space_group_name_H-M   'P 1'
#
loop_
_entity.id
_entity.type
_entity.pdbx_description
1 polymer ?
#
loop_
_entity_poly.entity_id
_entity_poly.type
_entity_poly.pdbx_seq_one_letter_code
_entity_poly.pdbx_strand_id
1 'polypeptide(L)'
;MLGYVCKYTPMELFEAMDTEITRLEPSVTDFNHADTLMHANICSYTKAVLEDVMEHDYEGVILTTCCDSIRRLYDTLKSQFPDKFFFLLDIPRKFNDFAVTLYERQLKQMLTEYEAFSGKTLDLKRFVSMMQNKAALKKQENTRMSASAASEKGNGQKLNIGIMGARCNNEIRQLLVDRGANLLFDLTCTGLARDFSITEDQVLHSYAAALLNQIPCMRMLKAANREHFLDGFTDRLDGIIYHTVKFCDSYSYEYADFRQRLDLPILLVETDSTRQCAGQVRTRVEAFMEELKVKKGLSLTGEKQMIKRKGDTVYTLGIDSGSTSTNAVILDENRQIKAFSVVRTGAKSSQSADAALADVLKKAGLDREDISLIVSTGYGRVSIPFADKNVTEISCHGKGAHLLFPDVHTILDIGGQDSKAIRLNDNGEVADFVMNDKCAAGTGRFLEMMARSLEISIDELGPVSLQSKENIEISSMCSVFAESEVISLIAQNKEIADIAHGIHKAIAGKAISLLKRVGLNPGYMMTGGVAKNPGVVAVLEEQLGEKLHIYEEPEIVGALGAALYGLEEIL
;
A
#
# COMPACT_ATOMS: atom_id res chain seq x y z
N MET A 1 9.75 -30.94 4.13
CA MET A 1 8.70 -29.94 4.45
C MET A 1 7.80 -29.74 3.23
N LEU A 2 6.47 -29.81 3.42
CA LEU A 2 5.47 -29.48 2.36
C LEU A 2 5.10 -28.00 2.37
N GLY A 3 4.90 -27.43 1.19
CA GLY A 3 4.31 -26.10 1.05
C GLY A 3 2.80 -26.16 0.79
N TYR A 4 2.04 -25.11 1.17
CA TYR A 4 0.66 -24.94 0.75
C TYR A 4 0.29 -23.46 0.52
N VAL A 5 -0.76 -23.21 -0.29
CA VAL A 5 -1.09 -21.84 -0.71
C VAL A 5 -2.45 -21.31 -0.22
N CYS A 6 -3.35 -22.17 0.24
CA CYS A 6 -4.75 -21.78 0.49
C CYS A 6 -5.22 -22.22 1.88
N LYS A 7 -6.04 -21.38 2.53
CA LYS A 7 -6.62 -21.70 3.85
C LYS A 7 -7.52 -22.95 3.87
N TYR A 8 -8.00 -23.40 2.72
CA TYR A 8 -8.77 -24.64 2.61
C TYR A 8 -7.89 -25.88 2.55
N THR A 9 -6.56 -25.77 2.47
CA THR A 9 -5.65 -26.93 2.51
C THR A 9 -5.76 -27.65 3.86
N PRO A 10 -5.90 -28.96 3.87
CA PRO A 10 -6.10 -29.76 5.10
C PRO A 10 -4.75 -30.03 5.81
N MET A 11 -4.08 -28.99 6.28
CA MET A 11 -2.75 -29.07 6.88
C MET A 11 -2.68 -30.01 8.09
N GLU A 12 -3.75 -30.10 8.85
CA GLU A 12 -3.80 -30.92 10.07
C GLU A 12 -3.69 -32.42 9.79
N LEU A 13 -4.08 -32.87 8.59
CA LEU A 13 -3.87 -34.27 8.18
C LEU A 13 -2.37 -34.60 8.04
N PHE A 14 -1.58 -33.69 7.47
CA PHE A 14 -0.14 -33.85 7.32
C PHE A 14 0.61 -33.75 8.64
N GLU A 15 0.20 -32.83 9.52
CA GLU A 15 0.73 -32.72 10.87
C GLU A 15 0.52 -34.04 11.66
N ALA A 16 -0.66 -34.69 11.49
CA ALA A 16 -0.95 -35.98 12.12
C ALA A 16 -0.09 -37.13 11.57
N MET A 17 0.48 -36.97 10.36
CA MET A 17 1.43 -37.88 9.72
C MET A 17 2.90 -37.54 10.04
N ASP A 18 3.18 -36.69 11.02
CA ASP A 18 4.53 -36.15 11.31
C ASP A 18 5.20 -35.53 10.07
N THR A 19 4.43 -34.82 9.26
CA THR A 19 4.92 -34.08 8.12
C THR A 19 4.87 -32.60 8.44
N GLU A 20 6.03 -31.96 8.38
CA GLU A 20 6.11 -30.52 8.49
C GLU A 20 5.47 -29.88 7.26
N ILE A 21 4.49 -29.01 7.49
CA ILE A 21 3.76 -28.31 6.43
C ILE A 21 3.69 -26.81 6.74
N THR A 22 4.06 -25.99 5.76
CA THR A 22 4.11 -24.53 5.91
C THR A 22 3.33 -23.83 4.83
N ARG A 23 2.71 -22.69 5.18
CA ARG A 23 2.07 -21.84 4.20
C ARG A 23 3.12 -21.02 3.46
N LEU A 24 3.07 -21.04 2.12
CA LEU A 24 3.99 -20.28 1.30
C LEU A 24 3.57 -18.79 1.31
N GLU A 25 4.42 -17.97 1.92
CA GLU A 25 4.30 -16.51 1.99
C GLU A 25 5.59 -15.87 1.48
N PRO A 26 5.95 -16.11 0.21
CA PRO A 26 7.22 -15.68 -0.32
C PRO A 26 7.31 -14.16 -0.40
N SER A 27 8.52 -13.66 -0.12
CA SER A 27 8.93 -12.28 -0.35
C SER A 27 10.24 -12.32 -1.14
N VAL A 28 10.13 -12.21 -2.46
CA VAL A 28 11.23 -12.38 -3.40
C VAL A 28 11.87 -11.06 -3.79
N THR A 29 13.05 -11.10 -4.39
CA THR A 29 13.74 -9.91 -4.89
C THR A 29 13.28 -9.55 -6.29
N ASP A 30 13.11 -10.56 -7.15
CA ASP A 30 12.69 -10.44 -8.55
C ASP A 30 11.90 -11.67 -9.00
N PHE A 31 11.59 -11.76 -10.30
CA PHE A 31 10.85 -12.87 -10.92
C PHE A 31 11.61 -13.48 -12.09
N ASN A 32 12.92 -13.58 -12.03
CA ASN A 32 13.77 -13.99 -13.15
C ASN A 32 13.42 -15.38 -13.68
N HIS A 33 13.22 -16.37 -12.81
CA HIS A 33 12.82 -17.71 -13.22
C HIS A 33 11.36 -17.76 -13.66
N ALA A 34 10.47 -17.12 -12.89
CA ALA A 34 9.05 -17.13 -13.19
C ALA A 34 8.74 -16.46 -14.53
N ASP A 35 9.44 -15.39 -14.90
CA ASP A 35 9.22 -14.67 -16.16
C ASP A 35 9.70 -15.48 -17.39
N THR A 36 10.56 -16.49 -17.19
CA THR A 36 10.94 -17.42 -18.26
C THR A 36 9.95 -18.58 -18.44
N LEU A 37 9.23 -18.96 -17.39
CA LEU A 37 8.36 -20.13 -17.34
C LEU A 37 6.86 -19.79 -17.39
N MET A 38 6.50 -18.56 -17.08
CA MET A 38 5.10 -18.10 -16.98
C MET A 38 4.91 -16.78 -17.73
N HIS A 39 3.67 -16.50 -18.10
CA HIS A 39 3.33 -15.24 -18.77
C HIS A 39 3.55 -14.04 -17.83
N ALA A 40 4.09 -12.93 -18.35
CA ALA A 40 4.43 -11.73 -17.58
C ALA A 40 3.26 -11.15 -16.76
N ASN A 41 2.03 -11.22 -17.27
CA ASN A 41 0.81 -10.68 -16.64
C ASN A 41 0.06 -11.69 -15.76
N ILE A 42 0.71 -12.73 -15.27
CA ILE A 42 0.11 -13.63 -14.28
C ILE A 42 0.22 -13.02 -12.87
N CYS A 43 -0.63 -13.44 -11.95
CA CYS A 43 -0.63 -12.99 -10.56
C CYS A 43 0.78 -13.03 -9.95
N SER A 44 1.26 -11.92 -9.39
CA SER A 44 2.62 -11.82 -8.85
C SER A 44 2.88 -12.75 -7.67
N TYR A 45 1.86 -13.06 -6.86
CA TYR A 45 1.98 -14.09 -5.82
C TYR A 45 2.31 -15.46 -6.42
N THR A 46 1.70 -15.81 -7.55
CA THR A 46 1.96 -17.08 -8.26
C THR A 46 3.42 -17.16 -8.74
N LYS A 47 3.96 -16.05 -9.27
CA LYS A 47 5.37 -15.95 -9.63
C LYS A 47 6.28 -16.10 -8.41
N ALA A 48 5.96 -15.39 -7.33
CA ALA A 48 6.74 -15.45 -6.11
C ALA A 48 6.79 -16.87 -5.50
N VAL A 49 5.67 -17.62 -5.56
CA VAL A 49 5.67 -19.03 -5.13
C VAL A 49 6.55 -19.89 -6.03
N LEU A 50 6.59 -19.65 -7.34
CA LEU A 50 7.48 -20.37 -8.24
C LEU A 50 8.95 -20.11 -7.89
N GLU A 51 9.34 -18.83 -7.73
CA GLU A 51 10.71 -18.45 -7.31
C GLU A 51 11.08 -19.14 -5.98
N ASP A 52 10.22 -19.05 -4.98
CA ASP A 52 10.44 -19.62 -3.66
C ASP A 52 10.64 -21.14 -3.71
N VAL A 53 9.86 -21.86 -4.54
CA VAL A 53 9.99 -23.32 -4.73
C VAL A 53 11.26 -23.68 -5.50
N MET A 54 11.75 -22.79 -6.35
CA MET A 54 13.03 -22.99 -7.06
C MET A 54 14.24 -22.72 -6.17
N GLU A 55 14.14 -21.80 -5.23
CA GLU A 55 15.22 -21.42 -4.33
C GLU A 55 15.33 -22.30 -3.07
N HIS A 56 14.22 -22.93 -2.66
CA HIS A 56 14.16 -23.71 -1.42
C HIS A 56 13.79 -25.17 -1.67
N ASP A 57 14.29 -26.05 -0.81
CA ASP A 57 14.05 -27.49 -0.95
C ASP A 57 12.75 -27.93 -0.26
N TYR A 58 11.63 -27.72 -0.94
CA TYR A 58 10.34 -28.29 -0.56
C TYR A 58 10.22 -29.73 -1.06
N GLU A 59 9.67 -30.62 -0.23
CA GLU A 59 9.28 -31.98 -0.60
C GLU A 59 8.17 -31.99 -1.67
N GLY A 60 7.34 -30.94 -1.64
CA GLY A 60 6.27 -30.69 -2.59
C GLY A 60 5.37 -29.53 -2.18
N VAL A 61 4.33 -29.27 -2.96
CA VAL A 61 3.36 -28.19 -2.69
C VAL A 61 1.94 -28.64 -2.96
N ILE A 62 1.03 -28.32 -2.02
CA ILE A 62 -0.41 -28.50 -2.19
C ILE A 62 -1.00 -27.19 -2.70
N LEU A 63 -1.47 -27.23 -3.92
CA LEU A 63 -2.13 -26.13 -4.62
C LEU A 63 -3.63 -26.35 -4.63
N THR A 64 -4.38 -25.32 -4.97
CA THR A 64 -5.85 -25.40 -4.98
C THR A 64 -6.43 -24.82 -6.25
N THR A 65 -7.62 -25.29 -6.65
CA THR A 65 -8.32 -24.77 -7.83
C THR A 65 -8.95 -23.39 -7.60
N CYS A 66 -8.34 -22.57 -6.72
CA CYS A 66 -8.91 -21.28 -6.32
C CYS A 66 -8.91 -20.23 -7.46
N CYS A 67 -7.96 -20.25 -8.39
CA CYS A 67 -7.91 -19.38 -9.57
C CYS A 67 -7.04 -20.00 -10.67
N ASP A 68 -7.13 -19.44 -11.87
CA ASP A 68 -6.36 -19.91 -13.03
C ASP A 68 -4.84 -19.76 -12.84
N SER A 69 -4.39 -18.67 -12.25
CA SER A 69 -2.96 -18.48 -11.96
C SER A 69 -2.37 -19.63 -11.14
N ILE A 70 -3.08 -20.10 -10.11
CA ILE A 70 -2.63 -21.25 -9.29
C ILE A 70 -2.71 -22.56 -10.06
N ARG A 71 -3.68 -22.73 -10.97
CA ARG A 71 -3.73 -23.91 -11.85
C ARG A 71 -2.51 -23.97 -12.77
N ARG A 72 -2.16 -22.82 -13.38
CA ARG A 72 -0.95 -22.73 -14.23
C ARG A 72 0.34 -22.95 -13.43
N LEU A 73 0.41 -22.46 -12.18
CA LEU A 73 1.53 -22.77 -11.29
C LEU A 73 1.68 -24.28 -11.06
N TYR A 74 0.56 -24.98 -10.82
CA TYR A 74 0.59 -26.44 -10.65
C TYR A 74 1.16 -27.14 -11.87
N ASP A 75 0.71 -26.78 -13.07
CA ASP A 75 1.18 -27.38 -14.32
C ASP A 75 2.68 -27.14 -14.50
N THR A 76 3.15 -25.92 -14.21
CA THR A 76 4.57 -25.53 -14.30
C THR A 76 5.42 -26.31 -13.29
N LEU A 77 5.04 -26.32 -12.01
CA LEU A 77 5.79 -27.00 -10.95
C LEU A 77 5.88 -28.51 -11.20
N LYS A 78 4.78 -29.12 -11.60
CA LYS A 78 4.75 -30.56 -11.90
C LYS A 78 5.63 -30.93 -13.10
N SER A 79 5.73 -30.06 -14.08
CA SER A 79 6.62 -30.21 -15.23
C SER A 79 8.08 -30.02 -14.88
N GLN A 80 8.40 -29.03 -14.02
CA GLN A 80 9.79 -28.72 -13.67
C GLN A 80 10.38 -29.69 -12.63
N PHE A 81 9.57 -30.25 -11.74
CA PHE A 81 10.00 -31.07 -10.62
C PHE A 81 9.19 -32.39 -10.55
N PRO A 82 9.34 -33.31 -11.51
CA PRO A 82 8.53 -34.51 -11.58
C PRO A 82 8.68 -35.46 -10.37
N ASP A 83 9.80 -35.37 -9.65
CA ASP A 83 10.13 -36.21 -8.49
C ASP A 83 9.60 -35.65 -7.15
N LYS A 84 8.99 -34.46 -7.16
CA LYS A 84 8.39 -33.84 -5.96
C LYS A 84 6.88 -34.05 -5.92
N PHE A 85 6.31 -33.95 -4.72
CA PHE A 85 4.86 -34.12 -4.52
C PHE A 85 4.10 -32.84 -4.87
N PHE A 86 3.29 -32.85 -5.92
CA PHE A 86 2.37 -31.76 -6.24
C PHE A 86 0.95 -32.29 -6.36
N PHE A 87 0.07 -31.69 -5.56
CA PHE A 87 -1.35 -32.03 -5.60
C PHE A 87 -2.20 -30.78 -5.85
N LEU A 88 -3.11 -30.85 -6.82
CA LEU A 88 -4.07 -29.79 -7.11
C LEU A 88 -5.42 -30.15 -6.47
N LEU A 89 -5.67 -29.62 -5.27
CA LEU A 89 -6.88 -29.86 -4.49
C LEU A 89 -8.06 -29.08 -5.10
N ASP A 90 -9.07 -29.81 -5.55
CA ASP A 90 -10.28 -29.20 -6.07
C ASP A 90 -11.24 -28.81 -4.95
N ILE A 91 -11.52 -27.49 -4.82
CA ILE A 91 -12.34 -26.95 -3.74
C ILE A 91 -13.71 -26.62 -4.28
N PRO A 92 -14.79 -27.27 -3.78
CA PRO A 92 -16.16 -26.89 -4.09
C PRO A 92 -16.44 -25.43 -3.69
N ARG A 93 -17.11 -24.69 -4.56
CA ARG A 93 -17.44 -23.27 -4.32
C ARG A 93 -18.75 -23.06 -3.56
N LYS A 94 -19.44 -24.14 -3.19
CA LYS A 94 -20.68 -24.15 -2.41
C LYS A 94 -20.47 -24.90 -1.11
N PHE A 95 -21.29 -24.60 -0.12
CA PHE A 95 -21.39 -25.40 1.10
C PHE A 95 -22.76 -26.08 1.14
N ASN A 96 -22.79 -27.39 0.93
CA ASN A 96 -23.92 -28.30 1.07
C ASN A 96 -23.37 -29.73 1.18
N ASP A 97 -24.23 -30.70 1.49
CA ASP A 97 -23.82 -32.10 1.71
C ASP A 97 -23.12 -32.72 0.50
N PHE A 98 -23.58 -32.42 -0.70
CA PHE A 98 -22.92 -32.89 -1.93
C PHE A 98 -21.50 -32.33 -2.07
N ALA A 99 -21.32 -31.04 -1.79
CA ALA A 99 -20.01 -30.40 -1.83
C ALA A 99 -19.06 -30.97 -0.76
N VAL A 100 -19.57 -31.24 0.45
CA VAL A 100 -18.80 -31.88 1.51
C VAL A 100 -18.34 -33.29 1.09
N THR A 101 -19.24 -34.10 0.54
CA THR A 101 -18.92 -35.44 0.03
C THR A 101 -17.88 -35.40 -1.11
N LEU A 102 -18.01 -34.43 -2.02
CA LEU A 102 -17.03 -34.24 -3.11
C LEU A 102 -15.66 -33.86 -2.54
N TYR A 103 -15.64 -32.96 -1.59
CA TYR A 103 -14.39 -32.50 -0.97
C TYR A 103 -13.73 -33.60 -0.14
N GLU A 104 -14.49 -34.37 0.63
CA GLU A 104 -14.00 -35.56 1.33
C GLU A 104 -13.33 -36.54 0.38
N ARG A 105 -13.90 -36.76 -0.82
CA ARG A 105 -13.28 -37.61 -1.86
C ARG A 105 -11.93 -37.05 -2.30
N GLN A 106 -11.83 -35.75 -2.48
CA GLN A 106 -10.56 -35.09 -2.82
C GLN A 106 -9.52 -35.26 -1.71
N LEU A 107 -9.92 -35.14 -0.43
CA LEU A 107 -9.04 -35.37 0.70
C LEU A 107 -8.52 -36.82 0.74
N LYS A 108 -9.38 -37.80 0.52
CA LYS A 108 -9.00 -39.23 0.45
C LYS A 108 -8.04 -39.50 -0.70
N GLN A 109 -8.28 -38.95 -1.89
CA GLN A 109 -7.37 -39.08 -3.03
C GLN A 109 -6.01 -38.49 -2.73
N MET A 110 -5.96 -37.28 -2.19
CA MET A 110 -4.72 -36.60 -1.82
C MET A 110 -3.92 -37.40 -0.78
N LEU A 111 -4.59 -37.95 0.23
CA LEU A 111 -3.94 -38.80 1.24
C LEU A 111 -3.36 -40.06 0.60
N THR A 112 -4.12 -40.77 -0.24
CA THR A 112 -3.66 -41.98 -0.93
C THR A 112 -2.41 -41.70 -1.78
N GLU A 113 -2.41 -40.60 -2.54
CA GLU A 113 -1.25 -40.21 -3.36
C GLU A 113 -0.04 -39.81 -2.50
N TYR A 114 -0.27 -39.09 -1.38
CA TYR A 114 0.80 -38.70 -0.49
C TYR A 114 1.38 -39.88 0.32
N GLU A 115 0.54 -40.79 0.79
CA GLU A 115 0.98 -42.01 1.47
C GLU A 115 1.86 -42.90 0.54
N ALA A 116 1.47 -43.01 -0.73
CA ALA A 116 2.27 -43.72 -1.74
C ALA A 116 3.60 -43.03 -2.03
N PHE A 117 3.64 -41.69 -2.02
CA PHE A 117 4.85 -40.92 -2.25
C PHE A 117 5.81 -40.94 -1.05
N SER A 118 5.28 -40.70 0.14
CA SER A 118 6.10 -40.47 1.36
C SER A 118 6.39 -41.74 2.17
N GLY A 119 5.60 -42.80 1.96
CA GLY A 119 5.65 -44.03 2.79
C GLY A 119 5.02 -43.83 4.18
N LYS A 120 4.49 -42.67 4.50
CA LYS A 120 3.79 -42.38 5.78
C LYS A 120 2.30 -42.72 5.64
N THR A 121 1.67 -43.09 6.73
CA THR A 121 0.23 -43.40 6.78
C THR A 121 -0.48 -42.54 7.83
N LEU A 122 -1.74 -42.16 7.57
CA LEU A 122 -2.55 -41.38 8.50
C LEU A 122 -3.16 -42.27 9.59
N ASP A 123 -2.81 -42.02 10.84
CA ASP A 123 -3.54 -42.56 11.99
C ASP A 123 -4.73 -41.63 12.36
N LEU A 124 -5.94 -42.08 12.04
CA LEU A 124 -7.17 -41.33 12.32
C LEU A 124 -7.40 -41.08 13.82
N LYS A 125 -6.99 -42.00 14.71
CA LYS A 125 -7.14 -41.80 16.16
C LYS A 125 -6.21 -40.71 16.65
N ARG A 126 -4.99 -40.70 16.17
CA ARG A 126 -4.02 -39.65 16.46
C ARG A 126 -4.50 -38.30 15.92
N PHE A 127 -5.04 -38.27 14.70
CA PHE A 127 -5.62 -37.05 14.11
C PHE A 127 -6.76 -36.49 14.97
N VAL A 128 -7.72 -37.32 15.40
CA VAL A 128 -8.83 -36.91 16.27
C VAL A 128 -8.32 -36.32 17.59
N SER A 129 -7.40 -37.02 18.25
CA SER A 129 -6.81 -36.56 19.52
C SER A 129 -6.08 -35.21 19.36
N MET A 130 -5.35 -35.03 18.27
CA MET A 130 -4.66 -33.77 17.96
C MET A 130 -5.67 -32.62 17.75
N MET A 131 -6.74 -32.86 17.01
CA MET A 131 -7.77 -31.86 16.75
C MET A 131 -8.51 -31.46 18.03
N GLN A 132 -8.86 -32.41 18.90
CA GLN A 132 -9.47 -32.15 20.20
C GLN A 132 -8.55 -31.30 21.09
N ASN A 133 -7.25 -31.60 21.14
CA ASN A 133 -6.25 -30.82 21.88
C ASN A 133 -6.13 -29.39 21.34
N LYS A 134 -6.07 -29.19 20.02
CA LYS A 134 -6.05 -27.86 19.39
C LYS A 134 -7.29 -27.05 19.76
N ALA A 135 -8.47 -27.65 19.70
CA ALA A 135 -9.72 -26.98 20.07
C ALA A 135 -9.76 -26.57 21.56
N ALA A 136 -9.26 -27.43 22.46
CA ALA A 136 -9.18 -27.13 23.90
C ALA A 136 -8.22 -25.95 24.20
N LEU A 137 -7.02 -25.96 23.61
CA LEU A 137 -6.04 -24.89 23.77
C LEU A 137 -6.61 -23.55 23.31
N LYS A 138 -7.26 -23.52 22.17
CA LYS A 138 -7.84 -22.30 21.62
C LYS A 138 -9.01 -21.76 22.44
N LYS A 139 -9.83 -22.65 23.01
CA LYS A 139 -10.88 -22.23 23.95
C LYS A 139 -10.29 -21.54 25.18
N GLN A 140 -9.14 -21.99 25.68
CA GLN A 140 -8.40 -21.33 26.76
C GLN A 140 -7.84 -19.95 26.34
N GLU A 141 -7.27 -19.84 25.13
CA GLU A 141 -6.77 -18.56 24.59
C GLU A 141 -7.91 -17.55 24.41
N ASN A 142 -9.02 -17.96 23.83
CA ASN A 142 -10.19 -17.09 23.66
C ASN A 142 -10.77 -16.63 25.02
N THR A 143 -10.73 -17.47 26.05
CA THR A 143 -11.14 -17.09 27.40
C THR A 143 -10.17 -16.09 28.04
N ARG A 144 -8.87 -16.25 27.82
CA ARG A 144 -7.85 -15.27 28.26
C ARG A 144 -7.97 -13.94 27.53
N MET A 145 -8.17 -13.96 26.20
CA MET A 145 -8.34 -12.74 25.40
C MET A 145 -9.63 -11.99 25.77
N SER A 146 -10.72 -12.67 26.01
CA SER A 146 -11.96 -12.03 26.47
C SER A 146 -11.83 -11.46 27.89
N ALA A 147 -11.05 -12.07 28.77
CA ALA A 147 -10.75 -11.53 30.10
C ALA A 147 -9.83 -10.30 30.03
N SER A 148 -8.83 -10.29 29.12
CA SER A 148 -7.96 -9.12 28.91
C SER A 148 -8.72 -7.98 28.23
N ALA A 149 -9.54 -8.26 27.22
CA ALA A 149 -10.39 -7.26 26.56
C ALA A 149 -11.44 -6.64 27.50
N ALA A 150 -11.91 -7.39 28.51
CA ALA A 150 -12.79 -6.86 29.56
C ALA A 150 -12.06 -5.94 30.55
N SER A 151 -10.75 -6.14 30.76
CA SER A 151 -9.90 -5.27 31.59
C SER A 151 -9.39 -4.04 30.85
N GLU A 152 -9.34 -4.05 29.52
CA GLU A 152 -8.93 -2.93 28.67
C GLU A 152 -10.09 -1.98 28.29
N LYS A 153 -11.18 -1.94 29.03
CA LYS A 153 -12.18 -0.86 28.98
C LYS A 153 -11.57 0.43 29.52
N GLY A 154 -10.61 1.01 28.79
CA GLY A 154 -9.99 2.24 29.26
C GLY A 154 -8.81 2.77 28.45
N ASN A 155 -8.89 2.78 27.13
CA ASN A 155 -8.06 3.73 26.40
C ASN A 155 -8.69 4.03 25.02
N GLY A 156 -9.51 5.10 24.97
CA GLY A 156 -10.09 5.63 23.73
C GLY A 156 -9.06 6.20 22.75
N GLN A 157 -7.78 5.94 22.98
CA GLN A 157 -6.66 6.48 22.20
C GLN A 157 -6.18 5.56 21.06
N LYS A 158 -6.64 4.30 21.00
CA LYS A 158 -6.20 3.37 19.94
C LYS A 158 -7.18 3.34 18.77
N LEU A 159 -6.65 3.19 17.55
CA LEU A 159 -7.43 2.95 16.35
C LEU A 159 -7.82 1.46 16.26
N ASN A 160 -9.05 1.20 15.87
CA ASN A 160 -9.58 -0.13 15.62
C ASN A 160 -9.61 -0.38 14.11
N ILE A 161 -8.75 -1.24 13.61
CA ILE A 161 -8.56 -1.50 12.17
C ILE A 161 -8.97 -2.93 11.85
N GLY A 162 -9.67 -3.11 10.71
CA GLY A 162 -9.89 -4.40 10.08
C GLY A 162 -8.95 -4.60 8.88
N ILE A 163 -8.50 -5.82 8.63
CA ILE A 163 -7.80 -6.17 7.38
C ILE A 163 -8.68 -7.10 6.55
N MET A 164 -8.78 -6.83 5.26
CA MET A 164 -9.57 -7.62 4.30
C MET A 164 -8.80 -7.84 3.00
N GLY A 165 -9.35 -8.69 2.14
CA GLY A 165 -8.90 -8.83 0.77
C GLY A 165 -8.06 -10.07 0.49
N ALA A 166 -7.10 -9.95 -0.41
CA ALA A 166 -6.17 -10.99 -0.79
C ALA A 166 -5.18 -11.28 0.34
N ARG A 167 -4.26 -12.17 0.07
CA ARG A 167 -3.17 -12.55 0.97
C ARG A 167 -2.41 -11.30 1.48
N CYS A 168 -2.38 -11.09 2.78
CA CYS A 168 -1.66 -10.01 3.44
C CYS A 168 -0.44 -10.59 4.17
N ASN A 169 0.73 -10.01 3.95
CA ASN A 169 1.96 -10.38 4.65
C ASN A 169 1.97 -9.89 6.11
N ASN A 170 2.90 -10.41 6.90
CA ASN A 170 3.03 -10.02 8.29
C ASN A 170 3.52 -8.56 8.49
N GLU A 171 4.19 -7.98 7.50
CA GLU A 171 4.72 -6.61 7.59
C GLU A 171 3.63 -5.57 7.81
N ILE A 172 2.49 -5.68 7.08
CA ILE A 172 1.34 -4.77 7.27
C ILE A 172 0.74 -4.93 8.66
N ARG A 173 0.58 -6.19 9.12
CA ARG A 173 0.03 -6.47 10.46
C ARG A 173 0.94 -5.91 11.56
N GLN A 174 2.24 -6.17 11.45
CA GLN A 174 3.22 -5.67 12.40
C GLN A 174 3.27 -4.14 12.41
N LEU A 175 3.25 -3.51 11.24
CA LEU A 175 3.23 -2.06 11.13
C LEU A 175 2.03 -1.42 11.84
N LEU A 176 0.84 -2.01 11.73
CA LEU A 176 -0.35 -1.54 12.45
C LEU A 176 -0.19 -1.65 13.97
N VAL A 177 0.32 -2.78 14.44
CA VAL A 177 0.57 -3.02 15.87
C VAL A 177 1.63 -2.06 16.40
N ASP A 178 2.75 -1.90 15.69
CA ASP A 178 3.85 -0.99 16.05
C ASP A 178 3.40 0.48 16.11
N ARG A 179 2.40 0.84 15.32
CA ARG A 179 1.76 2.18 15.32
C ARG A 179 0.59 2.30 16.30
N GLY A 180 0.38 1.30 17.15
CA GLY A 180 -0.60 1.30 18.24
C GLY A 180 -2.04 1.07 17.82
N ALA A 181 -2.30 0.44 16.67
CA ALA A 181 -3.65 0.04 16.28
C ALA A 181 -4.05 -1.30 16.91
N ASN A 182 -5.35 -1.44 17.17
CA ASN A 182 -5.98 -2.71 17.49
C ASN A 182 -6.47 -3.36 16.19
N LEU A 183 -5.99 -4.57 15.89
CA LEU A 183 -6.49 -5.37 14.79
C LEU A 183 -7.73 -6.14 15.26
N LEU A 184 -8.93 -5.71 14.85
CA LEU A 184 -10.18 -6.34 15.28
C LEU A 184 -10.45 -7.65 14.54
N PHE A 185 -10.08 -7.74 13.26
CA PHE A 185 -10.20 -8.94 12.47
C PHE A 185 -9.24 -8.95 11.28
N ASP A 186 -8.98 -10.14 10.76
CA ASP A 186 -8.26 -10.36 9.52
C ASP A 186 -9.07 -11.31 8.61
N LEU A 187 -9.77 -10.74 7.63
CA LEU A 187 -10.56 -11.45 6.62
C LEU A 187 -9.81 -11.69 5.30
N THR A 188 -8.50 -11.65 5.34
CA THR A 188 -7.68 -12.01 4.17
C THR A 188 -7.68 -13.51 3.92
N CYS A 189 -7.13 -13.94 2.79
CA CYS A 189 -6.92 -15.37 2.48
C CYS A 189 -6.08 -16.10 3.54
N THR A 190 -5.35 -15.36 4.37
CA THR A 190 -4.35 -15.90 5.30
C THR A 190 -4.68 -15.67 6.77
N GLY A 191 -5.63 -14.79 7.07
CA GLY A 191 -5.82 -14.24 8.40
C GLY A 191 -6.73 -15.02 9.34
N LEU A 192 -7.60 -15.89 8.83
CA LEU A 192 -8.59 -16.54 9.68
C LEU A 192 -8.00 -17.73 10.41
N ALA A 193 -8.17 -17.70 11.71
CA ALA A 193 -7.84 -18.82 12.57
C ALA A 193 -8.73 -20.02 12.27
N ARG A 194 -8.12 -21.19 12.20
CA ARG A 194 -8.82 -22.46 12.02
C ARG A 194 -9.35 -22.91 13.37
N ASP A 195 -10.65 -23.08 13.47
CA ASP A 195 -11.32 -23.51 14.70
C ASP A 195 -12.53 -24.34 14.32
N PHE A 196 -12.34 -25.64 14.32
CA PHE A 196 -13.45 -26.54 14.07
C PHE A 196 -13.34 -27.83 14.83
N SER A 197 -14.50 -28.32 15.29
CA SER A 197 -14.68 -29.63 15.89
C SER A 197 -14.93 -30.68 14.80
N ILE A 198 -14.46 -31.89 15.05
CA ILE A 198 -14.70 -33.06 14.21
C ILE A 198 -15.47 -34.11 14.99
N THR A 199 -16.24 -34.93 14.29
CA THR A 199 -16.98 -36.06 14.87
C THR A 199 -16.22 -37.37 14.67
N GLU A 200 -16.22 -38.24 15.70
CA GLU A 200 -15.45 -39.49 15.68
C GLU A 200 -15.99 -40.52 14.70
N ASP A 201 -17.31 -40.52 14.47
CA ASP A 201 -17.95 -41.52 13.58
C ASP A 201 -17.69 -41.26 12.08
N GLN A 202 -17.46 -40.01 11.69
CA GLN A 202 -17.23 -39.60 10.28
C GLN A 202 -16.11 -38.57 10.21
N VAL A 203 -14.91 -38.95 10.65
CA VAL A 203 -13.76 -38.06 10.83
C VAL A 203 -13.46 -37.18 9.61
N LEU A 204 -13.23 -37.78 8.45
CA LEU A 204 -12.87 -37.02 7.23
C LEU A 204 -14.04 -36.23 6.66
N HIS A 205 -15.28 -36.74 6.82
CA HIS A 205 -16.48 -36.03 6.36
C HIS A 205 -16.72 -34.77 7.20
N SER A 206 -16.71 -34.90 8.53
CA SER A 206 -16.89 -33.77 9.44
C SER A 206 -15.75 -32.75 9.32
N TYR A 207 -14.53 -33.22 9.08
CA TYR A 207 -13.39 -32.35 8.83
C TYR A 207 -13.52 -31.60 7.51
N ALA A 208 -13.94 -32.26 6.42
CA ALA A 208 -14.24 -31.62 5.14
C ALA A 208 -15.35 -30.56 5.27
N ALA A 209 -16.41 -30.89 6.01
CA ALA A 209 -17.48 -29.94 6.31
C ALA A 209 -16.97 -28.73 7.07
N ALA A 210 -16.16 -28.93 8.11
CA ALA A 210 -15.57 -27.84 8.88
C ALA A 210 -14.66 -26.95 8.04
N LEU A 211 -13.81 -27.53 7.16
CA LEU A 211 -12.99 -26.80 6.24
C LEU A 211 -13.79 -25.92 5.26
N LEU A 212 -14.90 -26.44 4.71
CA LEU A 212 -15.74 -25.69 3.78
C LEU A 212 -16.62 -24.65 4.47
N ASN A 213 -16.99 -24.86 5.75
CA ASN A 213 -17.85 -23.94 6.52
C ASN A 213 -17.09 -22.79 7.21
N GLN A 214 -15.82 -22.61 6.94
CA GLN A 214 -15.07 -21.41 7.38
C GLN A 214 -15.70 -20.14 6.80
N ILE A 215 -15.40 -18.98 7.41
CA ILE A 215 -15.76 -17.68 6.78
C ILE A 215 -15.24 -17.71 5.35
N PRO A 216 -16.13 -17.59 4.35
CA PRO A 216 -15.77 -17.87 2.96
C PRO A 216 -14.78 -16.83 2.41
N CYS A 217 -13.89 -17.26 1.53
CA CYS A 217 -13.19 -16.30 0.68
C CYS A 217 -14.17 -15.77 -0.40
N MET A 218 -13.83 -14.64 -1.03
CA MET A 218 -14.71 -14.01 -2.01
C MET A 218 -15.06 -14.90 -3.21
N ARG A 219 -14.29 -15.96 -3.46
CA ARG A 219 -14.55 -16.95 -4.53
C ARG A 219 -15.63 -17.99 -4.22
N MET A 220 -16.10 -18.01 -2.99
CA MET A 220 -17.18 -18.90 -2.56
C MET A 220 -18.54 -18.25 -2.81
N LEU A 221 -19.53 -19.03 -3.24
CA LEU A 221 -20.87 -18.53 -3.62
C LEU A 221 -21.69 -17.90 -2.48
N LYS A 222 -21.26 -18.03 -1.22
CA LYS A 222 -21.88 -17.37 -0.07
C LYS A 222 -20.99 -16.28 0.51
N ALA A 223 -20.45 -15.41 -0.34
CA ALA A 223 -19.69 -14.24 0.12
C ALA A 223 -20.50 -13.32 1.06
N ALA A 224 -21.83 -13.35 1.00
CA ALA A 224 -22.72 -12.64 1.95
C ALA A 224 -22.42 -12.94 3.44
N ASN A 225 -21.88 -14.11 3.76
CA ASN A 225 -21.47 -14.41 5.14
C ASN A 225 -20.27 -13.54 5.59
N ARG A 226 -19.50 -12.98 4.66
CA ARG A 226 -18.42 -12.00 4.98
C ARG A 226 -19.02 -10.66 5.39
N GLU A 227 -20.09 -10.25 4.74
CA GLU A 227 -20.83 -9.02 5.04
C GLU A 227 -21.45 -9.11 6.42
N HIS A 228 -22.18 -10.18 6.74
CA HIS A 228 -22.74 -10.40 8.08
C HIS A 228 -21.68 -10.45 9.19
N PHE A 229 -20.48 -10.94 8.86
CA PHE A 229 -19.37 -10.87 9.80
C PHE A 229 -18.97 -9.43 10.07
N LEU A 230 -18.91 -8.58 9.03
CA LEU A 230 -18.55 -7.17 9.14
C LEU A 230 -19.59 -6.38 9.94
N ASP A 231 -20.89 -6.69 9.77
CA ASP A 231 -21.98 -6.02 10.50
C ASP A 231 -21.76 -6.04 12.03
N GLY A 232 -21.15 -7.12 12.54
CA GLY A 232 -20.80 -7.25 13.96
C GLY A 232 -19.66 -6.34 14.44
N PHE A 233 -18.96 -5.66 13.54
CA PHE A 233 -17.81 -4.80 13.85
C PHE A 233 -17.98 -3.35 13.43
N THR A 234 -18.97 -3.03 12.59
CA THR A 234 -19.13 -1.72 11.93
C THR A 234 -19.08 -0.56 12.92
N ASP A 235 -19.80 -0.66 14.04
CA ASP A 235 -19.85 0.40 15.07
C ASP A 235 -18.55 0.59 15.87
N ARG A 236 -17.60 -0.33 15.72
CA ARG A 236 -16.34 -0.33 16.46
C ARG A 236 -15.11 -0.07 15.59
N LEU A 237 -15.28 -0.13 14.26
CA LEU A 237 -14.21 0.08 13.30
C LEU A 237 -13.96 1.57 13.06
N ASP A 238 -12.70 1.96 13.08
CA ASP A 238 -12.26 3.27 12.62
C ASP A 238 -11.93 3.25 11.11
N GLY A 239 -11.48 2.10 10.58
CA GLY A 239 -11.18 1.95 9.16
C GLY A 239 -10.78 0.52 8.77
N ILE A 240 -10.66 0.29 7.47
CA ILE A 240 -10.31 -1.01 6.88
C ILE A 240 -9.11 -0.85 5.96
N ILE A 241 -8.12 -1.73 6.10
CA ILE A 241 -7.08 -1.94 5.08
C ILE A 241 -7.52 -3.07 4.17
N TYR A 242 -7.78 -2.74 2.91
CA TYR A 242 -8.10 -3.71 1.89
C TYR A 242 -6.86 -4.06 1.08
N HIS A 243 -6.33 -5.27 1.27
CA HIS A 243 -5.13 -5.73 0.60
C HIS A 243 -5.46 -6.49 -0.68
N THR A 244 -4.76 -6.17 -1.76
CA THR A 244 -4.77 -6.92 -3.01
C THR A 244 -3.36 -7.22 -3.49
N VAL A 245 -3.25 -8.21 -4.39
CA VAL A 245 -1.99 -8.56 -5.03
C VAL A 245 -2.10 -8.21 -6.51
N LYS A 246 -1.04 -7.69 -7.08
CA LYS A 246 -0.99 -7.30 -8.50
C LYS A 246 -1.47 -8.44 -9.41
N PHE A 247 -2.38 -8.14 -10.31
CA PHE A 247 -3.10 -9.09 -11.19
C PHE A 247 -4.00 -10.09 -10.44
N CYS A 248 -4.51 -9.74 -9.26
CA CYS A 248 -5.53 -10.51 -8.58
C CYS A 248 -6.94 -9.94 -8.84
N ASP A 249 -7.55 -10.29 -9.95
CA ASP A 249 -8.84 -9.74 -10.42
C ASP A 249 -9.97 -9.92 -9.41
N SER A 250 -10.05 -11.10 -8.78
CA SER A 250 -11.14 -11.42 -7.85
C SER A 250 -11.25 -10.43 -6.69
N TYR A 251 -10.12 -10.11 -6.04
CA TYR A 251 -10.13 -9.19 -4.91
C TYR A 251 -10.16 -7.73 -5.34
N SER A 252 -9.68 -7.40 -6.52
CA SER A 252 -9.85 -6.05 -7.08
C SER A 252 -11.32 -5.75 -7.37
N TYR A 253 -12.09 -6.74 -7.84
CA TYR A 253 -13.54 -6.62 -8.02
C TYR A 253 -14.28 -6.46 -6.67
N GLU A 254 -13.96 -7.28 -5.67
CA GLU A 254 -14.57 -7.18 -4.33
C GLU A 254 -14.31 -5.81 -3.70
N TYR A 255 -13.11 -5.24 -3.87
CA TYR A 255 -12.79 -3.90 -3.36
C TYR A 255 -13.72 -2.82 -3.93
N ALA A 256 -13.97 -2.85 -5.24
CA ALA A 256 -14.82 -1.85 -5.89
C ALA A 256 -16.26 -1.88 -5.32
N ASP A 257 -16.76 -3.08 -5.01
CA ASP A 257 -18.08 -3.28 -4.42
C ASP A 257 -18.14 -2.81 -2.95
N PHE A 258 -17.15 -3.17 -2.12
CA PHE A 258 -17.09 -2.71 -0.73
C PHE A 258 -16.95 -1.19 -0.60
N ARG A 259 -16.13 -0.56 -1.44
CA ARG A 259 -15.97 0.90 -1.44
C ARG A 259 -17.28 1.67 -1.69
N GLN A 260 -18.20 1.07 -2.45
CA GLN A 260 -19.51 1.70 -2.73
C GLN A 260 -20.54 1.49 -1.61
N ARG A 261 -20.40 0.41 -0.84
CA ARG A 261 -21.42 -0.02 0.13
C ARG A 261 -21.09 0.32 1.57
N LEU A 262 -19.82 0.40 1.94
CA LEU A 262 -19.40 0.68 3.31
C LEU A 262 -19.16 2.18 3.49
N ASP A 263 -19.83 2.76 4.46
CA ASP A 263 -19.58 4.15 4.90
C ASP A 263 -18.46 4.19 5.96
N LEU A 264 -17.31 3.62 5.59
CA LEU A 264 -16.11 3.56 6.41
C LEU A 264 -14.89 3.90 5.55
N PRO A 265 -13.86 4.54 6.12
CA PRO A 265 -12.60 4.73 5.44
C PRO A 265 -11.97 3.38 5.04
N ILE A 266 -11.62 3.22 3.78
CA ILE A 266 -10.99 2.00 3.25
C ILE A 266 -9.73 2.37 2.47
N LEU A 267 -8.57 1.95 2.97
CA LEU A 267 -7.31 2.08 2.26
C LEU A 267 -7.06 0.84 1.37
N LEU A 268 -6.92 1.07 0.07
CA LEU A 268 -6.44 0.02 -0.85
C LEU A 268 -4.90 -0.05 -0.82
N VAL A 269 -4.39 -1.23 -0.44
CA VAL A 269 -2.96 -1.55 -0.52
C VAL A 269 -2.75 -2.67 -1.52
N GLU A 270 -2.06 -2.38 -2.63
CA GLU A 270 -1.65 -3.38 -3.61
C GLU A 270 -0.17 -3.71 -3.46
N THR A 271 0.17 -5.00 -3.32
CA THR A 271 1.56 -5.48 -3.33
C THR A 271 1.81 -6.40 -4.51
N ASP A 272 3.08 -6.60 -4.84
CA ASP A 272 3.50 -7.54 -5.88
C ASP A 272 4.33 -8.72 -5.35
N SER A 273 4.35 -8.92 -4.04
CA SER A 273 5.12 -9.95 -3.35
C SER A 273 6.65 -9.78 -3.47
N THR A 274 7.14 -8.59 -3.88
CA THR A 274 8.57 -8.26 -3.85
C THR A 274 8.93 -7.43 -2.62
N ARG A 275 10.19 -7.49 -2.20
CA ARG A 275 10.73 -6.70 -1.08
C ARG A 275 10.79 -5.19 -1.37
N GLN A 276 10.74 -4.79 -2.62
CA GLN A 276 10.89 -3.40 -3.05
C GLN A 276 9.71 -2.51 -2.66
N CYS A 277 8.53 -3.08 -2.40
CA CYS A 277 7.31 -2.33 -2.09
C CYS A 277 7.19 -1.87 -0.63
N ALA A 278 8.07 -2.30 0.28
CA ALA A 278 7.89 -2.11 1.73
C ALA A 278 7.78 -0.63 2.15
N GLY A 279 8.61 0.25 1.60
CA GLY A 279 8.59 1.69 1.93
C GLY A 279 7.29 2.39 1.49
N GLN A 280 6.80 2.05 0.31
CA GLN A 280 5.56 2.60 -0.25
C GLN A 280 4.32 2.14 0.52
N VAL A 281 4.27 0.85 0.87
CA VAL A 281 3.22 0.28 1.71
C VAL A 281 3.19 0.97 3.07
N ARG A 282 4.37 1.17 3.67
CA ARG A 282 4.53 1.87 4.94
C ARG A 282 3.92 3.27 4.88
N THR A 283 4.31 4.10 3.91
CA THR A 283 3.80 5.46 3.77
C THR A 283 2.28 5.50 3.65
N ARG A 284 1.68 4.61 2.84
CA ARG A 284 0.22 4.54 2.67
C ARG A 284 -0.50 4.15 3.95
N VAL A 285 0.00 3.13 4.66
CA VAL A 285 -0.60 2.68 5.93
C VAL A 285 -0.46 3.76 6.99
N GLU A 286 0.71 4.39 7.12
CA GLU A 286 0.93 5.48 8.07
C GLU A 286 0.02 6.68 7.78
N ALA A 287 -0.09 7.13 6.53
CA ALA A 287 -0.96 8.24 6.14
C ALA A 287 -2.44 7.94 6.45
N PHE A 288 -2.88 6.72 6.16
CA PHE A 288 -4.24 6.30 6.51
C PHE A 288 -4.49 6.31 8.02
N MET A 289 -3.53 5.85 8.80
CA MET A 289 -3.64 5.91 10.27
C MET A 289 -3.63 7.35 10.79
N GLU A 290 -2.87 8.25 10.17
CA GLU A 290 -2.89 9.69 10.47
C GLU A 290 -4.28 10.29 10.18
N GLU A 291 -4.84 10.01 9.00
CA GLU A 291 -6.22 10.41 8.65
C GLU A 291 -7.24 9.95 9.70
N LEU A 292 -7.20 8.68 10.08
CA LEU A 292 -8.12 8.12 11.09
C LEU A 292 -7.92 8.73 12.47
N LYS A 293 -6.69 9.04 12.88
CA LYS A 293 -6.40 9.74 14.14
C LYS A 293 -7.01 11.13 14.14
N VAL A 294 -6.84 11.89 13.07
CA VAL A 294 -7.43 13.24 12.93
C VAL A 294 -8.95 13.17 13.02
N LYS A 295 -9.61 12.26 12.28
CA LYS A 295 -11.06 12.04 12.36
C LYS A 295 -11.55 11.70 13.77
N LYS A 296 -10.72 11.05 14.57
CA LYS A 296 -11.02 10.66 15.96
C LYS A 296 -10.61 11.73 16.98
N GLY A 297 -10.04 12.84 16.53
CA GLY A 297 -9.53 13.92 17.40
C GLY A 297 -8.28 13.54 18.19
N LEU A 298 -7.49 12.58 17.69
CA LEU A 298 -6.25 12.14 18.31
C LEU A 298 -5.05 12.90 17.74
N SER A 299 -4.06 13.17 18.59
CA SER A 299 -2.80 13.78 18.15
C SER A 299 -2.01 12.86 17.21
N LEU A 300 -1.44 13.43 16.14
CA LEU A 300 -0.54 12.70 15.22
C LEU A 300 0.86 12.49 15.83
N THR A 301 1.29 13.40 16.65
CA THR A 301 2.67 13.52 17.15
C THR A 301 2.88 12.90 18.53
N GLY A 302 1.80 12.40 19.18
CA GLY A 302 1.85 11.72 20.49
C GLY A 302 1.66 12.66 21.68
N GLU A 303 2.06 12.24 22.89
CA GLU A 303 1.92 13.06 24.09
C GLU A 303 2.81 14.33 24.01
N LYS A 304 2.26 15.48 24.45
CA LYS A 304 2.98 16.75 24.52
C LYS A 304 4.25 16.54 25.38
N GLN A 305 5.41 16.59 24.75
CA GLN A 305 6.67 16.62 25.47
C GLN A 305 6.90 18.03 26.05
N MET A 306 7.42 18.11 27.27
CA MET A 306 7.89 19.38 27.82
C MET A 306 9.09 19.87 26.98
N ILE A 307 8.82 20.79 26.04
CA ILE A 307 9.80 21.29 25.09
C ILE A 307 10.65 22.36 25.78
N LYS A 308 11.97 22.27 25.65
CA LYS A 308 12.89 23.29 26.12
C LYS A 308 12.71 24.58 25.33
N ARG A 309 12.11 25.59 25.94
CA ARG A 309 12.06 26.93 25.37
C ARG A 309 13.39 27.66 25.68
N LYS A 310 14.04 28.15 24.65
CA LYS A 310 15.18 29.07 24.78
C LYS A 310 14.73 30.44 24.25
N GLY A 311 14.18 31.29 25.12
CA GLY A 311 13.66 32.62 24.76
C GLY A 311 12.12 32.71 24.67
N ASP A 312 11.62 33.91 24.35
CA ASP A 312 10.18 34.22 24.26
C ASP A 312 9.57 33.85 22.91
N THR A 313 10.39 33.68 21.86
CA THR A 313 9.93 33.36 20.49
C THR A 313 10.06 31.88 20.22
N VAL A 314 9.00 31.28 19.64
CA VAL A 314 8.95 29.84 19.25
C VAL A 314 9.21 29.70 17.78
N TYR A 315 10.25 28.95 17.41
CA TYR A 315 10.51 28.55 16.03
C TYR A 315 10.39 27.06 15.87
N THR A 316 9.72 26.62 14.79
CA THR A 316 9.64 25.22 14.40
C THR A 316 10.21 25.03 13.01
N LEU A 317 10.77 23.86 12.75
CA LEU A 317 11.37 23.53 11.48
C LEU A 317 10.76 22.25 10.92
N GLY A 318 10.29 22.35 9.67
CA GLY A 318 9.87 21.20 8.88
C GLY A 318 10.92 20.85 7.83
N ILE A 319 11.21 19.55 7.69
CA ILE A 319 12.11 19.03 6.65
C ILE A 319 11.37 17.99 5.81
N ASP A 320 11.23 18.26 4.52
CA ASP A 320 10.71 17.31 3.54
C ASP A 320 11.86 16.68 2.76
N SER A 321 12.14 15.40 3.03
CA SER A 321 13.17 14.64 2.34
C SER A 321 12.58 13.83 1.19
N GLY A 322 12.41 14.48 0.05
CA GLY A 322 11.93 13.88 -1.18
C GLY A 322 13.01 13.12 -1.94
N SER A 323 12.62 12.46 -3.03
CA SER A 323 13.53 11.68 -3.89
C SER A 323 14.44 12.55 -4.79
N THR A 324 14.04 13.80 -5.08
CA THR A 324 14.73 14.71 -5.99
C THR A 324 15.22 15.97 -5.28
N SER A 325 14.40 16.54 -4.39
CA SER A 325 14.74 17.68 -3.56
C SER A 325 14.51 17.37 -2.08
N THR A 326 15.30 18.03 -1.24
CA THR A 326 15.11 18.09 0.22
C THR A 326 14.86 19.53 0.59
N ASN A 327 13.72 19.80 1.21
CA ASN A 327 13.21 21.12 1.45
C ASN A 327 13.10 21.37 2.96
N ALA A 328 13.42 22.58 3.41
CA ALA A 328 13.31 22.95 4.82
C ALA A 328 12.58 24.29 4.95
N VAL A 329 11.72 24.41 5.97
CA VAL A 329 10.97 25.63 6.28
C VAL A 329 11.03 25.90 7.77
N ILE A 330 11.32 27.15 8.16
CA ILE A 330 11.22 27.64 9.53
C ILE A 330 9.98 28.52 9.67
N LEU A 331 9.14 28.21 10.65
CA LEU A 331 7.98 29.02 11.07
C LEU A 331 8.21 29.66 12.42
N ASP A 332 7.66 30.86 12.60
CA ASP A 332 7.51 31.48 13.92
C ASP A 332 6.15 31.11 14.57
N GLU A 333 5.92 31.55 15.79
CA GLU A 333 4.68 31.34 16.55
C GLU A 333 3.42 31.92 15.88
N ASN A 334 3.57 32.88 14.94
CA ASN A 334 2.49 33.49 14.18
C ASN A 334 2.21 32.77 12.86
N ARG A 335 2.81 31.58 12.64
CA ARG A 335 2.72 30.80 11.40
C ARG A 335 3.32 31.51 10.18
N GLN A 336 4.25 32.49 10.40
CA GLN A 336 4.93 33.18 9.32
C GLN A 336 6.19 32.42 8.92
N ILE A 337 6.39 32.27 7.60
CA ILE A 337 7.62 31.66 7.06
C ILE A 337 8.78 32.63 7.31
N LYS A 338 9.70 32.23 8.17
CA LYS A 338 10.90 33.01 8.47
C LYS A 338 11.98 32.84 7.40
N ALA A 339 12.17 31.61 6.96
CA ALA A 339 13.05 31.26 5.86
C ALA A 339 12.69 29.88 5.31
N PHE A 340 13.14 29.60 4.09
CA PHE A 340 13.08 28.29 3.50
C PHE A 340 14.32 27.94 2.69
N SER A 341 14.55 26.65 2.49
CA SER A 341 15.63 26.11 1.68
C SER A 341 15.12 24.97 0.79
N VAL A 342 15.61 24.93 -0.45
CA VAL A 342 15.39 23.85 -1.40
C VAL A 342 16.76 23.39 -1.87
N VAL A 343 17.14 22.15 -1.58
CA VAL A 343 18.41 21.56 -1.99
C VAL A 343 18.17 20.27 -2.77
N ARG A 344 19.04 19.94 -3.69
CA ARG A 344 18.93 18.70 -4.46
C ARG A 344 19.22 17.50 -3.55
N THR A 345 18.35 16.48 -3.56
CA THR A 345 18.59 15.24 -2.81
C THR A 345 19.70 14.44 -3.51
N GLY A 346 20.76 14.16 -2.78
CA GLY A 346 21.86 13.30 -3.23
C GLY A 346 21.58 11.81 -2.91
N ALA A 347 22.62 10.99 -3.05
CA ALA A 347 22.53 9.56 -2.76
C ALA A 347 22.24 9.22 -1.28
N LYS A 348 22.46 10.16 -0.37
CA LYS A 348 22.21 10.01 1.06
C LYS A 348 21.28 11.12 1.55
N SER A 349 20.05 10.77 1.86
CA SER A 349 19.02 11.71 2.34
C SER A 349 19.43 12.46 3.62
N SER A 350 20.16 11.82 4.53
CA SER A 350 20.66 12.50 5.74
C SER A 350 21.59 13.67 5.44
N GLN A 351 22.51 13.52 4.47
CA GLN A 351 23.42 14.60 4.08
C GLN A 351 22.69 15.78 3.42
N SER A 352 21.67 15.48 2.61
CA SER A 352 20.84 16.53 1.98
C SER A 352 20.00 17.25 3.05
N ALA A 353 19.52 16.54 4.07
CA ALA A 353 18.79 17.12 5.19
C ALA A 353 19.71 18.03 6.03
N ASP A 354 20.97 17.61 6.29
CA ASP A 354 21.97 18.46 6.98
C ASP A 354 22.26 19.74 6.18
N ALA A 355 22.39 19.62 4.85
CA ALA A 355 22.62 20.78 3.99
C ALA A 355 21.40 21.74 3.97
N ALA A 356 20.17 21.21 3.89
CA ALA A 356 18.94 22.00 3.94
C ALA A 356 18.79 22.72 5.30
N LEU A 357 19.10 22.02 6.40
CA LEU A 357 19.09 22.58 7.76
C LEU A 357 20.11 23.74 7.87
N ALA A 358 21.35 23.53 7.44
CA ALA A 358 22.37 24.56 7.54
C ALA A 358 22.03 25.81 6.69
N ASP A 359 21.49 25.61 5.47
CA ASP A 359 21.10 26.72 4.60
C ASP A 359 19.91 27.51 5.16
N VAL A 360 18.86 26.82 5.65
CA VAL A 360 17.67 27.50 6.17
C VAL A 360 17.97 28.26 7.47
N LEU A 361 18.79 27.71 8.36
CA LEU A 361 19.24 28.40 9.60
C LEU A 361 20.04 29.65 9.26
N LYS A 362 20.98 29.54 8.31
CA LYS A 362 21.76 30.70 7.84
C LYS A 362 20.86 31.80 7.26
N LYS A 363 19.87 31.44 6.43
CA LYS A 363 18.91 32.40 5.86
C LYS A 363 18.03 33.06 6.89
N ALA A 364 17.64 32.31 7.93
CA ALA A 364 16.85 32.82 9.04
C ALA A 364 17.66 33.68 10.04
N GLY A 365 18.99 33.56 10.05
CA GLY A 365 19.86 34.17 11.07
C GLY A 365 19.67 33.53 12.43
N LEU A 366 19.39 32.22 12.49
CA LEU A 366 19.11 31.45 13.69
C LEU A 366 20.15 30.35 13.87
N ASP A 367 20.34 29.94 15.12
CA ASP A 367 21.10 28.73 15.47
C ASP A 367 20.19 27.53 15.66
N ARG A 368 20.76 26.31 15.67
CA ARG A 368 19.98 25.07 15.87
C ARG A 368 19.20 25.06 17.18
N GLU A 369 19.79 25.67 18.21
CA GLU A 369 19.24 25.77 19.57
C GLU A 369 18.02 26.69 19.67
N ASP A 370 17.80 27.56 18.69
CA ASP A 370 16.64 28.44 18.62
C ASP A 370 15.41 27.70 18.10
N ILE A 371 15.61 26.55 17.45
CA ILE A 371 14.52 25.72 16.94
C ILE A 371 13.97 24.83 18.06
N SER A 372 12.71 25.04 18.40
CA SER A 372 12.02 24.33 19.49
C SER A 372 11.65 22.89 19.13
N LEU A 373 11.29 22.62 17.87
CA LEU A 373 10.94 21.28 17.39
C LEU A 373 11.24 21.13 15.89
N ILE A 374 11.81 19.99 15.51
CA ILE A 374 12.02 19.61 14.11
C ILE A 374 11.11 18.44 13.75
N VAL A 375 10.29 18.62 12.72
CA VAL A 375 9.43 17.57 12.16
C VAL A 375 9.90 17.22 10.76
N SER A 376 10.15 15.94 10.51
CA SER A 376 10.51 15.43 9.19
C SER A 376 9.32 14.83 8.46
N THR A 377 9.33 14.98 7.13
CA THR A 377 8.36 14.40 6.21
C THR A 377 9.05 13.91 4.94
N GLY A 378 8.28 13.43 3.97
CA GLY A 378 8.80 12.85 2.72
C GLY A 378 9.19 11.38 2.85
N TYR A 379 9.62 10.81 1.73
CA TYR A 379 10.02 9.41 1.67
C TYR A 379 11.20 9.09 2.58
N GLY A 380 12.15 10.04 2.70
CA GLY A 380 13.36 9.92 3.54
C GLY A 380 13.16 10.25 5.02
N ARG A 381 11.95 10.60 5.48
CA ARG A 381 11.67 11.13 6.84
C ARG A 381 12.25 10.29 7.98
N VAL A 382 12.24 8.97 7.85
CA VAL A 382 12.72 8.05 8.90
C VAL A 382 14.26 7.98 8.99
N SER A 383 14.96 8.53 8.00
CA SER A 383 16.42 8.52 7.91
C SER A 383 17.07 9.82 8.37
N ILE A 384 16.30 10.76 8.94
CA ILE A 384 16.79 12.05 9.41
C ILE A 384 17.05 11.98 10.92
N PRO A 385 18.32 11.86 11.35
CA PRO A 385 18.64 11.50 12.74
C PRO A 385 18.40 12.64 13.75
N PHE A 386 18.30 13.88 13.28
CA PHE A 386 18.11 15.07 14.13
C PHE A 386 16.65 15.55 14.18
N ALA A 387 15.73 14.88 13.47
CA ALA A 387 14.31 15.16 13.57
C ALA A 387 13.74 14.59 14.86
N ASP A 388 12.98 15.40 15.57
CA ASP A 388 12.33 15.00 16.83
C ASP A 388 11.12 14.09 16.55
N LYS A 389 10.41 14.34 15.44
CA LYS A 389 9.21 13.62 15.02
C LYS A 389 9.15 13.49 13.50
N ASN A 390 8.31 12.56 13.06
CA ASN A 390 8.01 12.41 11.64
C ASN A 390 6.50 12.28 11.41
N VAL A 391 6.03 12.91 10.33
CA VAL A 391 4.65 12.89 9.83
C VAL A 391 4.71 12.56 8.33
N THR A 392 3.70 11.90 7.78
CA THR A 392 3.72 11.56 6.35
C THR A 392 3.59 12.80 5.46
N GLU A 393 4.13 12.72 4.26
CA GLU A 393 4.01 13.80 3.27
C GLU A 393 2.56 14.08 2.88
N ILE A 394 1.67 13.09 2.96
CA ILE A 394 0.25 13.26 2.67
C ILE A 394 -0.38 14.27 3.64
N SER A 395 -0.22 14.03 4.94
CA SER A 395 -0.73 14.93 5.99
C SER A 395 -0.06 16.30 5.94
N CYS A 396 1.26 16.33 5.68
CA CYS A 396 2.00 17.58 5.60
C CYS A 396 1.59 18.45 4.40
N HIS A 397 1.44 17.88 3.21
CA HIS A 397 0.93 18.63 2.05
C HIS A 397 -0.47 19.18 2.29
N GLY A 398 -1.38 18.39 2.89
CA GLY A 398 -2.71 18.86 3.28
C GLY A 398 -2.65 20.10 4.16
N LYS A 399 -1.86 20.00 5.23
CA LYS A 399 -1.72 21.09 6.22
C LYS A 399 -1.07 22.34 5.63
N GLY A 400 0.02 22.17 4.87
CA GLY A 400 0.73 23.29 4.23
C GLY A 400 -0.10 23.99 3.17
N ALA A 401 -0.83 23.23 2.34
CA ALA A 401 -1.70 23.77 1.31
C ALA A 401 -2.85 24.60 1.90
N HIS A 402 -3.51 24.08 2.93
CA HIS A 402 -4.61 24.77 3.59
C HIS A 402 -4.18 26.08 4.29
N LEU A 403 -2.95 26.13 4.84
CA LEU A 403 -2.42 27.39 5.38
C LEU A 403 -2.23 28.43 4.28
N LEU A 404 -1.70 28.03 3.12
CA LEU A 404 -1.42 28.95 2.01
C LEU A 404 -2.70 29.41 1.29
N PHE A 405 -3.63 28.49 1.09
CA PHE A 405 -4.89 28.70 0.37
C PHE A 405 -6.01 27.95 1.09
N PRO A 406 -6.77 28.63 1.98
CA PRO A 406 -7.82 27.99 2.80
C PRO A 406 -8.97 27.35 2.00
N ASP A 407 -9.18 27.78 0.77
CA ASP A 407 -10.24 27.32 -0.16
C ASP A 407 -9.78 26.12 -1.01
N VAL A 408 -8.58 25.60 -0.79
CA VAL A 408 -8.13 24.39 -1.47
C VAL A 408 -8.77 23.15 -0.87
N HIS A 409 -9.42 22.36 -1.73
CA HIS A 409 -10.02 21.07 -1.36
C HIS A 409 -9.33 19.87 -2.03
N THR A 410 -8.53 20.11 -3.06
CA THR A 410 -7.83 19.03 -3.77
C THR A 410 -6.40 19.44 -4.13
N ILE A 411 -5.44 18.64 -3.71
CA ILE A 411 -4.03 18.85 -4.00
C ILE A 411 -3.56 17.81 -5.00
N LEU A 412 -2.84 18.26 -6.02
CA LEU A 412 -2.09 17.43 -6.94
C LEU A 412 -0.61 17.68 -6.71
N ASP A 413 0.06 16.75 -6.05
CA ASP A 413 1.50 16.78 -5.87
C ASP A 413 2.17 15.93 -6.95
N ILE A 414 3.04 16.55 -7.76
CA ILE A 414 3.84 15.82 -8.76
C ILE A 414 5.32 16.06 -8.47
N GLY A 415 5.90 15.05 -7.83
CA GLY A 415 7.31 14.99 -7.51
C GLY A 415 8.17 14.42 -8.65
N GLY A 416 9.44 14.16 -8.34
CA GLY A 416 10.38 13.57 -9.30
C GLY A 416 10.10 12.10 -9.62
N GLN A 417 9.63 11.31 -8.66
CA GLN A 417 9.45 9.85 -8.82
C GLN A 417 8.04 9.36 -8.54
N ASP A 418 7.20 10.17 -7.96
CA ASP A 418 5.82 9.84 -7.61
C ASP A 418 4.88 11.01 -7.91
N SER A 419 3.60 10.72 -7.90
CA SER A 419 2.54 11.73 -7.95
C SER A 419 1.40 11.33 -7.00
N LYS A 420 0.79 12.34 -6.38
CA LYS A 420 -0.24 12.15 -5.37
C LYS A 420 -1.44 13.06 -5.65
N ALA A 421 -2.63 12.52 -5.44
CA ALA A 421 -3.84 13.33 -5.34
C ALA A 421 -4.36 13.20 -3.91
N ILE A 422 -4.61 14.34 -3.25
CA ILE A 422 -5.03 14.42 -1.86
C ILE A 422 -6.29 15.27 -1.81
N ARG A 423 -7.35 14.74 -1.24
CA ARG A 423 -8.59 15.47 -1.01
C ARG A 423 -8.67 15.91 0.45
N LEU A 424 -9.03 17.17 0.65
CA LEU A 424 -9.21 17.77 1.97
C LEU A 424 -10.70 17.94 2.28
N ASN A 425 -11.04 17.96 3.57
CA ASN A 425 -12.31 18.47 4.07
C ASN A 425 -12.23 19.99 4.27
N ASP A 426 -13.35 20.61 4.69
CA ASP A 426 -13.44 22.05 4.89
C ASP A 426 -12.51 22.60 6.01
N ASN A 427 -11.96 21.72 6.85
CA ASN A 427 -11.01 22.06 7.90
C ASN A 427 -9.53 21.92 7.45
N GLY A 428 -9.28 21.57 6.17
CA GLY A 428 -7.94 21.32 5.64
C GLY A 428 -7.33 19.97 6.07
N GLU A 429 -8.15 19.06 6.58
CA GLU A 429 -7.72 17.72 6.97
C GLU A 429 -7.83 16.75 5.79
N VAL A 430 -6.94 15.79 5.72
CA VAL A 430 -6.96 14.76 4.66
C VAL A 430 -8.22 13.90 4.81
N ALA A 431 -9.03 13.86 3.77
CA ALA A 431 -10.26 13.09 3.70
C ALA A 431 -10.12 11.82 2.82
N ASP A 432 -9.25 11.83 1.82
CA ASP A 432 -8.89 10.69 0.97
C ASP A 432 -7.59 11.00 0.21
N PHE A 433 -6.84 9.99 -0.19
CA PHE A 433 -5.65 10.18 -1.01
C PHE A 433 -5.35 8.98 -1.90
N VAL A 434 -4.69 9.25 -3.01
CA VAL A 434 -4.18 8.23 -3.94
C VAL A 434 -2.78 8.60 -4.40
N MET A 435 -1.91 7.60 -4.49
CA MET A 435 -0.52 7.76 -4.94
C MET A 435 -0.24 6.92 -6.19
N ASN A 436 0.56 7.48 -7.10
CA ASN A 436 1.25 6.75 -8.14
C ASN A 436 2.76 6.80 -7.85
N ASP A 437 3.29 5.71 -7.34
CA ASP A 437 4.66 5.55 -6.89
C ASP A 437 5.40 4.40 -7.62
N LYS A 438 4.71 3.77 -8.60
CA LYS A 438 5.24 2.61 -9.34
C LYS A 438 5.52 2.90 -10.82
N CYS A 439 4.99 4.00 -11.36
CA CYS A 439 5.09 4.31 -12.78
C CYS A 439 5.69 5.70 -12.97
N ALA A 440 6.84 5.77 -13.63
CA ALA A 440 7.49 7.03 -13.95
C ALA A 440 6.63 7.93 -14.87
N ALA A 441 5.79 7.35 -15.74
CA ALA A 441 4.85 8.10 -16.57
C ALA A 441 3.83 8.85 -15.70
N GLY A 442 3.95 10.13 -15.59
CA GLY A 442 3.15 10.98 -14.69
C GLY A 442 3.95 11.61 -13.56
N THR A 443 5.28 11.62 -13.66
CA THR A 443 6.21 12.21 -12.68
C THR A 443 7.24 13.10 -13.35
N GLY A 444 8.01 13.87 -12.58
CA GLY A 444 9.08 14.72 -13.09
C GLY A 444 10.15 13.95 -13.89
N ARG A 445 10.46 12.71 -13.51
CA ARG A 445 11.41 11.87 -14.27
C ARG A 445 10.95 11.57 -15.69
N PHE A 446 9.66 11.44 -15.91
CA PHE A 446 9.12 11.30 -17.25
C PHE A 446 9.43 12.53 -18.11
N LEU A 447 9.21 13.74 -17.55
CA LEU A 447 9.54 14.98 -18.25
C LEU A 447 11.04 15.14 -18.50
N GLU A 448 11.90 14.80 -17.53
CA GLU A 448 13.35 14.81 -17.70
C GLU A 448 13.81 13.89 -18.84
N MET A 449 13.25 12.69 -18.94
CA MET A 449 13.56 11.74 -20.00
C MET A 449 13.11 12.27 -21.35
N MET A 450 11.89 12.80 -21.44
CA MET A 450 11.36 13.36 -22.70
C MET A 450 12.14 14.61 -23.15
N ALA A 451 12.51 15.50 -22.23
CA ALA A 451 13.33 16.66 -22.55
C ALA A 451 14.69 16.27 -23.17
N ARG A 452 15.34 15.22 -22.61
CA ARG A 452 16.57 14.65 -23.18
C ARG A 452 16.36 14.08 -24.58
N SER A 453 15.27 13.38 -24.83
CA SER A 453 14.95 12.83 -26.17
C SER A 453 14.66 13.92 -27.18
N LEU A 454 14.19 15.09 -26.73
CA LEU A 454 13.99 16.29 -27.57
C LEU A 454 15.22 17.18 -27.65
N GLU A 455 16.32 16.84 -26.98
CA GLU A 455 17.58 17.62 -26.92
C GLU A 455 17.38 19.06 -26.40
N ILE A 456 16.43 19.27 -25.48
CA ILE A 456 16.19 20.56 -24.80
C ILE A 456 16.32 20.40 -23.28
N SER A 457 16.52 21.51 -22.57
CA SER A 457 16.52 21.49 -21.10
C SER A 457 15.11 21.27 -20.54
N ILE A 458 15.03 20.75 -19.30
CA ILE A 458 13.75 20.56 -18.63
C ILE A 458 12.99 21.88 -18.41
N ASP A 459 13.74 22.98 -18.24
CA ASP A 459 13.17 24.32 -18.01
C ASP A 459 12.61 24.92 -19.31
N GLU A 460 13.12 24.53 -20.47
CA GLU A 460 12.63 24.96 -21.79
C GLU A 460 11.38 24.19 -22.23
N LEU A 461 11.18 22.96 -21.72
CA LEU A 461 10.11 22.07 -22.17
C LEU A 461 8.72 22.71 -22.00
N GLY A 462 8.47 23.38 -20.85
CA GLY A 462 7.21 24.10 -20.59
C GLY A 462 6.94 25.25 -21.55
N PRO A 463 7.83 26.27 -21.62
CA PRO A 463 7.68 27.39 -22.53
C PRO A 463 7.56 27.00 -24.01
N VAL A 464 8.31 26.01 -24.44
CA VAL A 464 8.27 25.51 -25.84
C VAL A 464 6.89 24.90 -26.15
N SER A 465 6.34 24.10 -25.25
CA SER A 465 5.05 23.45 -25.47
C SER A 465 3.88 24.42 -25.64
N LEU A 466 3.96 25.60 -25.01
CA LEU A 466 2.94 26.66 -25.14
C LEU A 466 2.87 27.29 -26.55
N GLN A 467 3.87 27.00 -27.41
CA GLN A 467 3.91 27.46 -28.79
C GLN A 467 3.34 26.43 -29.79
N SER A 468 2.78 25.32 -29.28
CA SER A 468 2.17 24.24 -30.07
C SER A 468 1.06 24.76 -30.98
N LYS A 469 1.00 24.20 -32.19
CA LYS A 469 0.01 24.51 -33.23
C LYS A 469 -0.77 23.26 -33.65
N GLU A 470 -0.16 22.09 -33.53
CA GLU A 470 -0.73 20.80 -33.91
C GLU A 470 -1.09 19.99 -32.66
N ASN A 471 -2.25 19.37 -32.65
CA ASN A 471 -2.63 18.50 -31.58
C ASN A 471 -2.02 17.11 -31.78
N ILE A 472 -0.86 16.86 -31.18
CA ILE A 472 -0.24 15.53 -31.14
C ILE A 472 -0.70 14.78 -29.88
N GLU A 473 -1.09 13.51 -30.06
CA GLU A 473 -1.38 12.62 -28.95
C GLU A 473 -0.26 11.60 -28.78
N ILE A 474 0.26 11.48 -27.57
CA ILE A 474 1.21 10.45 -27.17
C ILE A 474 0.45 9.41 -26.36
N SER A 475 0.34 8.21 -26.95
CA SER A 475 -0.57 7.15 -26.48
C SER A 475 -0.08 6.42 -25.24
N SER A 476 1.10 6.71 -24.75
CA SER A 476 1.83 5.82 -23.88
C SER A 476 1.32 5.74 -22.44
N MET A 477 1.00 4.54 -22.07
CA MET A 477 0.88 4.16 -20.65
C MET A 477 2.24 3.84 -19.99
N CYS A 478 3.29 3.61 -20.76
CA CYS A 478 4.64 3.27 -20.31
C CYS A 478 5.65 4.27 -20.84
N SER A 479 6.58 4.74 -20.00
CA SER A 479 7.61 5.71 -20.36
C SER A 479 8.50 5.24 -21.52
N VAL A 480 8.81 3.94 -21.61
CA VAL A 480 9.64 3.38 -22.68
C VAL A 480 8.93 3.44 -24.04
N PHE A 481 7.63 3.16 -24.09
CA PHE A 481 6.86 3.27 -25.34
C PHE A 481 6.64 4.74 -25.73
N ALA A 482 6.46 5.64 -24.75
CA ALA A 482 6.37 7.08 -25.01
C ALA A 482 7.65 7.62 -25.65
N GLU A 483 8.81 7.22 -25.15
CA GLU A 483 10.09 7.62 -25.69
C GLU A 483 10.22 7.15 -27.14
N SER A 484 9.87 5.90 -27.45
CA SER A 484 9.89 5.38 -28.84
C SER A 484 8.92 6.14 -29.75
N GLU A 485 7.76 6.55 -29.24
CA GLU A 485 6.78 7.36 -29.99
C GLU A 485 7.31 8.77 -30.25
N VAL A 486 7.92 9.42 -29.24
CA VAL A 486 8.58 10.72 -29.38
C VAL A 486 9.71 10.67 -30.44
N ILE A 487 10.56 9.65 -30.39
CA ILE A 487 11.63 9.45 -31.41
C ILE A 487 11.03 9.30 -32.82
N SER A 488 9.91 8.56 -32.92
CA SER A 488 9.22 8.41 -34.23
C SER A 488 8.64 9.72 -34.74
N LEU A 489 8.11 10.58 -33.85
CA LEU A 489 7.60 11.91 -34.23
C LEU A 489 8.72 12.85 -34.66
N ILE A 490 9.86 12.80 -33.99
CA ILE A 490 11.07 13.54 -34.40
C ILE A 490 11.52 13.10 -35.81
N ALA A 491 11.55 11.79 -36.06
CA ALA A 491 11.91 11.24 -37.38
C ALA A 491 10.92 11.65 -38.50
N GLN A 492 9.67 11.97 -38.14
CA GLN A 492 8.64 12.50 -39.03
C GLN A 492 8.73 14.02 -39.21
N ASN A 493 9.75 14.67 -38.66
CA ASN A 493 9.96 16.13 -38.67
C ASN A 493 8.78 16.91 -38.06
N LYS A 494 8.14 16.40 -37.03
CA LYS A 494 7.16 17.15 -36.25
C LYS A 494 7.85 18.22 -35.41
N GLU A 495 7.18 19.36 -35.24
CA GLU A 495 7.72 20.46 -34.45
C GLU A 495 7.89 20.09 -32.98
N ILE A 496 9.01 20.46 -32.37
CA ILE A 496 9.32 20.16 -30.97
C ILE A 496 8.23 20.69 -30.04
N ALA A 497 7.66 21.86 -30.35
CA ALA A 497 6.56 22.45 -29.57
C ALA A 497 5.33 21.56 -29.53
N ASP A 498 4.94 20.94 -30.64
CA ASP A 498 3.78 20.08 -30.75
C ASP A 498 4.00 18.74 -30.02
N ILE A 499 5.22 18.18 -30.12
CA ILE A 499 5.61 16.96 -29.39
C ILE A 499 5.62 17.24 -27.88
N ALA A 500 6.22 18.37 -27.45
CA ALA A 500 6.27 18.78 -26.04
C ALA A 500 4.86 18.96 -25.45
N HIS A 501 3.95 19.56 -26.22
CA HIS A 501 2.54 19.67 -25.81
C HIS A 501 1.87 18.31 -25.67
N GLY A 502 2.10 17.37 -26.60
CA GLY A 502 1.62 15.99 -26.49
C GLY A 502 2.14 15.26 -25.24
N ILE A 503 3.42 15.48 -24.88
CA ILE A 503 4.01 14.96 -23.63
C ILE A 503 3.27 15.52 -22.40
N HIS A 504 2.99 16.84 -22.37
CA HIS A 504 2.26 17.46 -21.27
C HIS A 504 0.82 16.95 -21.18
N LYS A 505 0.16 16.68 -22.29
CA LYS A 505 -1.17 16.04 -22.30
C LYS A 505 -1.13 14.62 -21.71
N ALA A 506 -0.10 13.84 -22.01
CA ALA A 506 0.06 12.50 -21.47
C ALA A 506 0.22 12.50 -19.93
N ILE A 507 1.06 13.41 -19.38
CA ILE A 507 1.21 13.54 -17.91
C ILE A 507 -0.06 14.09 -17.25
N ALA A 508 -0.70 15.10 -17.85
CA ALA A 508 -1.96 15.65 -17.35
C ALA A 508 -3.08 14.60 -17.30
N GLY A 509 -3.19 13.76 -18.34
CA GLY A 509 -4.16 12.66 -18.36
C GLY A 509 -3.96 11.66 -17.20
N LYS A 510 -2.71 11.39 -16.81
CA LYS A 510 -2.41 10.56 -15.63
C LYS A 510 -2.81 11.27 -14.33
N ALA A 511 -2.48 12.55 -14.21
CA ALA A 511 -2.84 13.36 -13.05
C ALA A 511 -4.37 13.46 -12.86
N ILE A 512 -5.12 13.72 -13.93
CA ILE A 512 -6.58 13.72 -13.92
C ILE A 512 -7.14 12.35 -13.50
N SER A 513 -6.53 11.27 -13.95
CA SER A 513 -6.94 9.93 -13.53
C SER A 513 -6.75 9.69 -12.02
N LEU A 514 -5.69 10.26 -11.41
CA LEU A 514 -5.50 10.23 -9.96
C LEU A 514 -6.55 11.09 -9.25
N LEU A 515 -6.79 12.31 -9.72
CA LEU A 515 -7.78 13.23 -9.17
C LEU A 515 -9.19 12.61 -9.20
N LYS A 516 -9.58 11.96 -10.29
CA LYS A 516 -10.87 11.25 -10.38
C LYS A 516 -11.03 10.14 -9.34
N ARG A 517 -9.95 9.53 -8.90
CA ARG A 517 -9.98 8.44 -7.90
C ARG A 517 -10.26 8.94 -6.49
N VAL A 518 -9.82 10.15 -6.13
CA VAL A 518 -10.13 10.79 -4.84
C VAL A 518 -11.42 11.60 -4.89
N GLY A 519 -11.98 11.80 -6.10
CA GLY A 519 -13.13 12.67 -6.36
C GLY A 519 -12.68 14.08 -6.76
N LEU A 520 -13.25 14.59 -7.84
CA LEU A 520 -13.01 15.95 -8.29
C LEU A 520 -13.77 16.93 -7.36
N ASN A 521 -13.03 17.67 -6.55
CA ASN A 521 -13.58 18.70 -5.67
C ASN A 521 -12.89 20.03 -6.00
N PRO A 522 -13.59 21.04 -6.56
CA PRO A 522 -13.03 22.34 -6.94
C PRO A 522 -12.23 23.02 -5.84
N GLY A 523 -11.34 23.95 -6.23
CA GLY A 523 -10.29 24.48 -5.35
C GLY A 523 -9.04 23.60 -5.43
N TYR A 524 -8.44 23.57 -6.63
CA TYR A 524 -7.27 22.72 -6.90
C TYR A 524 -5.97 23.47 -6.62
N MET A 525 -5.03 22.81 -5.94
CA MET A 525 -3.65 23.28 -5.78
C MET A 525 -2.68 22.27 -6.39
N MET A 526 -1.67 22.78 -7.09
CA MET A 526 -0.56 21.95 -7.57
C MET A 526 0.70 22.23 -6.75
N THR A 527 1.39 21.16 -6.33
CA THR A 527 2.63 21.17 -5.55
C THR A 527 3.70 20.29 -6.19
N GLY A 528 4.91 20.33 -5.65
CA GLY A 528 6.06 19.59 -6.18
C GLY A 528 6.75 20.28 -7.33
N GLY A 529 7.90 19.73 -7.76
CA GLY A 529 8.77 20.36 -8.76
C GLY A 529 8.12 20.54 -10.13
N VAL A 530 7.17 19.68 -10.52
CA VAL A 530 6.47 19.78 -11.81
C VAL A 530 5.50 20.97 -11.86
N ALA A 531 5.07 21.52 -10.74
CA ALA A 531 4.26 22.73 -10.69
C ALA A 531 4.98 23.97 -11.25
N LYS A 532 6.31 23.91 -11.37
CA LYS A 532 7.13 24.96 -12.04
C LYS A 532 7.08 24.90 -13.58
N ASN A 533 6.50 23.84 -14.16
CA ASN A 533 6.39 23.69 -15.61
C ASN A 533 5.08 24.33 -16.14
N PRO A 534 5.13 25.50 -16.83
CA PRO A 534 3.93 26.21 -17.25
C PRO A 534 3.11 25.45 -18.29
N GLY A 535 3.74 24.56 -19.08
CA GLY A 535 3.03 23.76 -20.08
C GLY A 535 2.16 22.67 -19.46
N VAL A 536 2.65 21.99 -18.40
CA VAL A 536 1.84 21.02 -17.64
C VAL A 536 0.69 21.71 -16.93
N VAL A 537 0.96 22.86 -16.31
CA VAL A 537 -0.06 23.68 -15.61
C VAL A 537 -1.16 24.08 -16.58
N ALA A 538 -0.81 24.64 -17.74
CA ALA A 538 -1.78 25.08 -18.74
C ALA A 538 -2.71 23.94 -19.21
N VAL A 539 -2.14 22.76 -19.49
CA VAL A 539 -2.94 21.60 -19.93
C VAL A 539 -3.83 21.08 -18.81
N LEU A 540 -3.37 21.08 -17.55
CA LEU A 540 -4.20 20.66 -16.41
C LEU A 540 -5.35 21.63 -16.18
N GLU A 541 -5.11 22.95 -16.23
CA GLU A 541 -6.14 23.98 -16.09
C GLU A 541 -7.20 23.86 -17.21
N GLU A 542 -6.77 23.62 -18.46
CA GLU A 542 -7.67 23.36 -19.58
C GLU A 542 -8.58 22.15 -19.31
N GLN A 543 -7.99 21.03 -18.86
CA GLN A 543 -8.74 19.77 -18.62
C GLN A 543 -9.64 19.83 -17.38
N LEU A 544 -9.26 20.60 -16.36
CA LEU A 544 -10.08 20.81 -15.14
C LEU A 544 -11.16 21.87 -15.33
N GLY A 545 -10.95 22.79 -16.28
CA GLY A 545 -11.81 23.96 -16.48
C GLY A 545 -11.67 25.01 -15.37
N GLU A 546 -10.60 24.96 -14.58
CA GLU A 546 -10.35 25.81 -13.42
C GLU A 546 -8.87 26.12 -13.27
N LYS A 547 -8.55 27.28 -12.71
CA LYS A 547 -7.16 27.67 -12.42
C LYS A 547 -6.61 26.92 -11.21
N LEU A 548 -5.34 26.57 -11.28
CA LEU A 548 -4.61 25.91 -10.20
C LEU A 548 -4.01 26.97 -9.27
N HIS A 549 -4.18 26.78 -7.96
CA HIS A 549 -3.38 27.50 -6.97
C HIS A 549 -1.96 26.93 -6.98
N ILE A 550 -0.97 27.79 -7.17
CA ILE A 550 0.45 27.43 -7.14
C ILE A 550 1.17 28.46 -6.26
N TYR A 551 1.85 27.98 -5.23
CA TYR A 551 2.66 28.86 -4.38
C TYR A 551 3.97 29.23 -5.10
N GLU A 552 4.58 30.37 -4.74
CA GLU A 552 5.84 30.86 -5.34
C GLU A 552 6.93 29.80 -5.40
N GLU A 553 7.06 29.03 -4.32
CA GLU A 553 7.96 27.87 -4.26
C GLU A 553 7.12 26.60 -3.93
N PRO A 554 6.61 25.90 -4.96
CA PRO A 554 5.66 24.81 -4.76
C PRO A 554 6.28 23.55 -4.11
N GLU A 555 7.61 23.48 -4.03
CA GLU A 555 8.31 22.35 -3.42
C GLU A 555 8.33 22.40 -1.90
N ILE A 556 8.12 23.56 -1.27
CA ILE A 556 8.22 23.67 0.20
C ILE A 556 6.92 23.32 0.95
N VAL A 557 5.83 23.06 0.25
CA VAL A 557 4.50 22.88 0.88
C VAL A 557 4.49 21.71 1.88
N GLY A 558 5.17 20.61 1.57
CA GLY A 558 5.35 19.49 2.49
C GLY A 558 6.14 19.87 3.74
N ALA A 559 7.27 20.55 3.58
CA ALA A 559 8.09 21.04 4.71
C ALA A 559 7.33 22.08 5.54
N LEU A 560 6.55 22.97 4.93
CA LEU A 560 5.68 23.92 5.61
C LEU A 560 4.66 23.21 6.51
N GLY A 561 3.99 22.19 6.00
CA GLY A 561 3.05 21.39 6.77
C GLY A 561 3.71 20.65 7.92
N ALA A 562 4.92 20.13 7.74
CA ALA A 562 5.70 19.51 8.80
C ALA A 562 6.03 20.51 9.93
N ALA A 563 6.47 21.75 9.58
CA ALA A 563 6.71 22.81 10.55
C ALA A 563 5.45 23.20 11.33
N LEU A 564 4.28 23.23 10.63
CA LEU A 564 2.98 23.51 11.28
C LEU A 564 2.58 22.43 12.28
N TYR A 565 2.78 21.15 11.98
CA TYR A 565 2.56 20.08 12.96
C TYR A 565 3.45 20.26 14.20
N GLY A 566 4.71 20.67 14.01
CA GLY A 566 5.60 21.01 15.11
C GLY A 566 5.08 22.18 15.95
N LEU A 567 4.56 23.21 15.31
CA LEU A 567 4.05 24.39 15.98
C LEU A 567 2.79 24.12 16.81
N GLU A 568 1.85 23.36 16.28
CA GLU A 568 0.62 22.96 16.97
C GLU A 568 0.86 22.07 18.19
N GLU A 569 1.97 21.37 18.20
CA GLU A 569 2.35 20.56 19.37
C GLU A 569 2.87 21.41 20.52
N ILE A 570 3.47 22.56 20.21
CA ILE A 570 4.06 23.46 21.20
C ILE A 570 3.03 24.43 21.77
N LEU A 571 2.11 24.90 20.92
CA LEU A 571 1.05 25.86 21.29
C LEU A 571 -0.18 25.13 21.82
#